data_ecad3454f7ad0aa2067d169c81ca54d5
#
_entry.id   ecad3454f7ad0aa2067d169c81ca54d5
#
_cell.length_a   1.000
_cell.length_b   1.000
_cell.length_c   1.000
_cell.angle_alpha   90.00
_cell.angle_beta   90.00
_cell.angle_gamma   90.00
#
_symmetry.space_group_name_H-M   'P 1'
#
loop_
_entity.id
_entity.type
_entity.pdbx_description
1 polymer ?
#
loop_
_entity_poly.entity_id
_entity_poly.type
_entity_poly.pdbx_seq_one_letter_code
_entity_poly.pdbx_strand_id
1 'polypeptide(L)'
;MKTAFRQQLPRLTGGYDHYLEFGVDTRTQQAFWLSRQVLSRPWHDAAQRRLTVSLCQPSGPSAVLLQDTDARSAYPSLPMCWTEEQYNSPSGSFLSSEDDQLQGRIFTASSMATWRLRASSPVEPESILWPSGGLRCQPTQWLGELDASGHSISGLFVGTRIQFWGRIAPIGMALLSVPRLGGDAQVQLTAMGQFAGRAGALSERLNGSVGVLRVGHETYHFDRWWPAGALASARLDAYRWMATLFSATHRLELVADGGNPRITPWQGLVDHTPEGLRQLLRVTAYATIHVRLFARGSDAPLQEWRNESAFLMTLAGDTPNLPLGPVATP
;
A
#
# COMPACT_ATOMS: atom_id res chain seq x y z
N MET A 1 18.60 -15.54 -7.68
CA MET A 1 19.05 -15.04 -6.35
C MET A 1 17.81 -14.54 -5.66
N LYS A 2 17.31 -15.25 -4.62
CA LYS A 2 16.09 -14.86 -3.89
C LYS A 2 16.39 -13.58 -3.11
N THR A 3 15.99 -12.43 -3.61
CA THR A 3 16.01 -11.18 -2.84
C THR A 3 14.76 -11.15 -1.97
N ALA A 4 14.86 -11.82 -0.83
CA ALA A 4 13.81 -11.79 0.16
C ALA A 4 13.54 -10.34 0.61
N PHE A 5 12.27 -9.98 0.70
CA PHE A 5 11.83 -8.80 1.42
C PHE A 5 12.10 -9.07 2.91
N ARG A 6 13.10 -8.48 3.51
CA ARG A 6 13.50 -8.74 4.91
C ARG A 6 12.91 -7.69 5.84
N GLN A 7 12.50 -8.13 7.01
CA GLN A 7 12.09 -7.22 8.07
C GLN A 7 13.20 -6.22 8.40
N GLN A 8 12.86 -4.93 8.40
CA GLN A 8 13.81 -3.83 8.56
C GLN A 8 13.70 -3.11 9.91
N LEU A 9 12.85 -3.64 10.82
CA LEU A 9 12.58 -2.97 12.10
C LEU A 9 13.79 -2.96 13.03
N PRO A 10 14.28 -1.78 13.46
CA PRO A 10 15.29 -1.69 14.49
C PRO A 10 14.67 -2.00 15.87
N ARG A 11 15.31 -2.89 16.61
CA ARG A 11 14.82 -3.39 17.90
C ARG A 11 14.60 -2.32 18.98
N LEU A 12 15.30 -1.20 18.93
CA LEU A 12 15.35 -0.22 20.02
C LEU A 12 14.48 1.03 19.82
N THR A 13 14.06 1.34 18.62
CA THR A 13 13.42 2.63 18.32
C THR A 13 11.94 2.54 17.96
N GLY A 14 11.40 1.32 17.94
CA GLY A 14 10.08 1.10 17.38
C GLY A 14 10.06 1.28 15.86
N GLY A 15 8.90 1.14 15.25
CA GLY A 15 8.73 1.34 13.82
C GLY A 15 7.56 0.56 13.25
N TYR A 16 7.41 0.66 11.95
CA TYR A 16 6.43 -0.10 11.19
C TYR A 16 7.09 -0.76 9.98
N ASP A 17 6.56 -1.91 9.61
CA ASP A 17 6.90 -2.62 8.40
C ASP A 17 5.60 -3.16 7.79
N HIS A 18 5.32 -2.77 6.57
CA HIS A 18 4.08 -3.04 5.90
C HIS A 18 4.34 -3.67 4.54
N TYR A 19 3.84 -4.88 4.36
CA TYR A 19 3.86 -5.63 3.11
C TYR A 19 2.47 -5.60 2.52
N LEU A 20 2.39 -5.31 1.24
CA LEU A 20 1.15 -5.23 0.49
C LEU A 20 1.31 -5.98 -0.83
N GLU A 21 0.43 -6.93 -1.07
CA GLU A 21 0.21 -7.56 -2.36
C GLU A 21 -1.13 -7.08 -2.92
N PHE A 22 -1.08 -6.50 -4.08
CA PHE A 22 -2.25 -6.00 -4.79
C PHE A 22 -2.31 -6.59 -6.19
N GLY A 23 -3.52 -6.94 -6.65
CA GLY A 23 -3.74 -7.39 -8.01
C GLY A 23 -5.15 -7.07 -8.50
N VAL A 24 -5.26 -6.77 -9.79
CA VAL A 24 -6.52 -6.56 -10.50
C VAL A 24 -6.59 -7.47 -11.72
N ASP A 25 -7.71 -8.16 -11.89
CA ASP A 25 -8.02 -8.87 -13.12
C ASP A 25 -8.44 -7.83 -14.18
N THR A 26 -7.65 -7.72 -15.22
CA THR A 26 -7.85 -6.71 -16.28
C THR A 26 -9.12 -6.93 -17.09
N ARG A 27 -9.70 -8.13 -17.08
CA ARG A 27 -10.91 -8.50 -17.81
C ARG A 27 -12.17 -8.22 -16.98
N THR A 28 -12.18 -8.68 -15.73
CA THR A 28 -13.36 -8.57 -14.86
C THR A 28 -13.33 -7.32 -13.98
N GLN A 29 -12.16 -6.66 -13.91
CA GLN A 29 -11.88 -5.54 -13.00
C GLN A 29 -12.04 -5.91 -11.52
N GLN A 30 -12.13 -7.20 -11.19
CA GLN A 30 -12.08 -7.66 -9.82
C GLN A 30 -10.69 -7.48 -9.26
N ALA A 31 -10.58 -7.06 -8.01
CA ALA A 31 -9.31 -6.78 -7.37
C ALA A 31 -9.22 -7.44 -6.00
N PHE A 32 -8.00 -7.75 -5.60
CA PHE A 32 -7.69 -8.14 -4.24
C PHE A 32 -6.55 -7.28 -3.70
N TRP A 33 -6.47 -7.18 -2.39
CA TRP A 33 -5.24 -6.82 -1.70
C TRP A 33 -5.07 -7.63 -0.43
N LEU A 34 -3.83 -8.01 -0.19
CA LEU A 34 -3.37 -8.70 1.01
C LEU A 34 -2.36 -7.80 1.69
N SER A 35 -2.47 -7.63 2.98
CA SER A 35 -1.58 -6.77 3.74
C SER A 35 -1.10 -7.47 4.99
N ARG A 36 0.20 -7.41 5.20
CA ARG A 36 0.86 -7.81 6.45
C ARG A 36 1.50 -6.58 7.05
N GLN A 37 1.13 -6.27 8.26
CA GLN A 37 1.66 -5.12 8.97
C GLN A 37 2.27 -5.57 10.28
N VAL A 38 3.44 -5.03 10.59
CA VAL A 38 4.09 -5.13 11.90
C VAL A 38 4.28 -3.73 12.45
N LEU A 39 3.76 -3.51 13.63
CA LEU A 39 3.86 -2.25 14.34
C LEU A 39 4.58 -2.49 15.67
N SER A 40 5.77 -1.97 15.80
CA SER A 40 6.57 -2.06 17.04
C SER A 40 6.56 -0.71 17.74
N ARG A 41 6.26 -0.72 19.04
CA ARG A 41 6.33 0.47 19.89
C ARG A 41 7.73 0.62 20.46
N PRO A 42 8.27 1.85 20.58
CA PRO A 42 9.47 2.08 21.35
C PRO A 42 9.29 1.58 22.80
N TRP A 43 10.30 0.89 23.31
CA TRP A 43 10.32 0.42 24.71
C TRP A 43 9.22 -0.58 25.12
N HIS A 44 8.48 -1.13 24.15
CA HIS A 44 7.51 -2.19 24.40
C HIS A 44 8.03 -3.54 23.93
N ASP A 45 7.84 -4.56 24.72
CA ASP A 45 8.23 -5.95 24.38
C ASP A 45 7.27 -6.63 23.43
N ALA A 46 6.21 -5.94 23.01
CA ALA A 46 5.20 -6.47 22.12
C ALA A 46 5.09 -5.68 20.82
N ALA A 47 5.10 -6.39 19.69
CA ALA A 47 4.68 -5.85 18.40
C ALA A 47 3.24 -6.24 18.12
N GLN A 48 2.50 -5.34 17.52
CA GLN A 48 1.21 -5.64 16.94
C GLN A 48 1.41 -6.13 15.52
N ARG A 49 0.82 -7.27 15.20
CA ARG A 49 0.80 -7.84 13.86
C ARG A 49 -0.61 -7.83 13.31
N ARG A 50 -0.73 -7.57 12.03
CA ARG A 50 -2.01 -7.61 11.33
C ARG A 50 -1.86 -8.34 10.02
N LEU A 51 -2.83 -9.18 9.73
CA LEU A 51 -3.07 -9.76 8.42
C LEU A 51 -4.43 -9.25 7.96
N THR A 52 -4.47 -8.69 6.77
CA THR A 52 -5.70 -8.17 6.17
C THR A 52 -5.84 -8.74 4.77
N VAL A 53 -7.04 -9.17 4.43
CA VAL A 53 -7.40 -9.59 3.09
C VAL A 53 -8.65 -8.85 2.64
N SER A 54 -8.65 -8.45 1.39
CA SER A 54 -9.79 -7.79 0.79
C SER A 54 -10.03 -8.26 -0.62
N LEU A 55 -11.30 -8.41 -0.96
CA LEU A 55 -11.82 -8.62 -2.31
C LEU A 55 -12.67 -7.42 -2.69
N CYS A 56 -12.43 -6.87 -3.88
CA CYS A 56 -13.14 -5.74 -4.42
C CYS A 56 -13.77 -6.09 -5.76
N GLN A 57 -15.01 -5.65 -5.97
CA GLN A 57 -15.69 -5.74 -7.26
C GLN A 57 -16.03 -4.32 -7.75
N PRO A 58 -15.96 -4.05 -9.06
CA PRO A 58 -16.20 -2.71 -9.59
C PRO A 58 -17.66 -2.27 -9.46
N SER A 59 -18.59 -3.21 -9.43
CA SER A 59 -20.03 -2.96 -9.34
C SER A 59 -20.58 -3.59 -8.07
N GLY A 60 -20.92 -2.75 -7.10
CA GLY A 60 -21.64 -3.17 -5.90
C GLY A 60 -20.95 -2.83 -4.58
N PRO A 61 -21.70 -2.87 -3.48
CA PRO A 61 -21.20 -2.59 -2.14
C PRO A 61 -20.32 -3.72 -1.56
N SER A 62 -20.10 -4.79 -2.31
CA SER A 62 -19.48 -6.00 -1.81
C SER A 62 -17.97 -5.97 -1.92
N ALA A 63 -17.36 -5.16 -1.09
CA ALA A 63 -15.98 -5.37 -0.72
C ALA A 63 -15.97 -6.22 0.56
N VAL A 64 -15.40 -7.40 0.49
CA VAL A 64 -15.14 -8.20 1.69
C VAL A 64 -13.80 -7.76 2.24
N LEU A 65 -13.79 -7.36 3.49
CA LEU A 65 -12.59 -6.97 4.21
C LEU A 65 -12.52 -7.76 5.51
N LEU A 66 -11.51 -8.59 5.64
CA LEU A 66 -11.25 -9.37 6.85
C LEU A 66 -9.89 -9.00 7.42
N GLN A 67 -9.83 -8.83 8.74
CA GLN A 67 -8.60 -8.52 9.45
C GLN A 67 -8.45 -9.44 10.66
N ASP A 68 -7.25 -9.98 10.82
CA ASP A 68 -6.80 -10.65 12.03
C ASP A 68 -5.66 -9.86 12.66
N THR A 69 -5.71 -9.73 13.98
CA THR A 69 -4.71 -8.97 14.73
C THR A 69 -4.15 -9.82 15.86
N ASP A 70 -2.84 -9.89 15.92
CA ASP A 70 -2.11 -10.60 16.98
C ASP A 70 -1.14 -9.63 17.68
N ALA A 71 -1.24 -9.54 19.00
CA ALA A 71 -0.38 -8.70 19.84
C ALA A 71 0.53 -9.61 20.68
N ARG A 72 1.47 -10.28 20.03
CA ARG A 72 2.47 -11.09 20.76
C ARG A 72 3.70 -10.27 21.10
N SER A 73 4.46 -10.80 22.07
CA SER A 73 5.79 -10.30 22.38
C SER A 73 6.60 -10.16 21.10
N ALA A 74 7.08 -8.95 20.82
CA ALA A 74 7.87 -8.64 19.65
C ALA A 74 9.23 -9.33 19.66
N TYR A 75 9.67 -9.75 20.80
CA TYR A 75 11.00 -10.30 21.04
C TYR A 75 10.89 -11.62 21.79
N PRO A 76 10.50 -12.71 21.14
CA PRO A 76 10.88 -13.98 21.69
C PRO A 76 12.41 -13.98 21.76
N SER A 77 12.95 -14.51 22.82
CA SER A 77 14.38 -14.68 23.06
C SER A 77 15.11 -15.51 21.99
N LEU A 78 14.44 -15.84 20.92
CA LEU A 78 14.94 -16.59 19.76
C LEU A 78 14.89 -15.69 18.52
N PRO A 79 15.84 -15.83 17.58
CA PRO A 79 15.84 -15.15 16.30
C PRO A 79 14.71 -15.73 15.44
N MET A 80 13.49 -15.49 15.83
CA MET A 80 12.36 -16.16 15.24
C MET A 80 11.52 -15.20 14.46
N CYS A 81 11.57 -15.48 13.25
CA CYS A 81 10.42 -16.02 12.52
C CYS A 81 9.34 -15.02 12.22
N TRP A 82 9.72 -13.79 12.08
CA TRP A 82 9.08 -12.85 11.24
C TRP A 82 9.82 -12.86 9.92
N THR A 83 9.77 -13.97 9.27
CA THR A 83 10.05 -13.99 7.87
C THR A 83 8.81 -13.40 7.23
N GLU A 84 8.98 -12.51 6.31
CA GLU A 84 8.03 -12.09 5.32
C GLU A 84 7.21 -13.25 4.73
N GLU A 85 7.64 -14.44 4.97
CA GLU A 85 7.15 -15.69 4.44
C GLU A 85 6.02 -16.31 5.26
N GLN A 86 5.89 -15.94 6.55
CA GLN A 86 4.90 -16.61 7.40
C GLN A 86 4.24 -15.69 8.42
N TYR A 87 2.94 -15.80 8.52
CA TYR A 87 2.11 -15.28 9.59
C TYR A 87 1.31 -16.42 10.19
N ASN A 88 1.33 -16.57 11.49
CA ASN A 88 0.50 -17.53 12.21
C ASN A 88 -0.06 -16.85 13.45
N SER A 89 -1.36 -16.94 13.65
CA SER A 89 -2.03 -16.39 14.84
C SER A 89 -2.71 -17.47 15.68
N PRO A 90 -3.01 -17.18 16.95
CA PRO A 90 -3.78 -18.07 17.81
C PRO A 90 -5.19 -18.36 17.30
N SER A 91 -5.77 -17.44 16.51
CA SER A 91 -7.07 -17.63 15.86
C SER A 91 -7.05 -18.70 14.78
N GLY A 92 -5.85 -19.19 14.37
CA GLY A 92 -5.66 -20.14 13.29
C GLY A 92 -5.53 -19.48 11.91
N SER A 93 -5.50 -18.14 11.87
CA SER A 93 -5.14 -17.44 10.64
C SER A 93 -3.67 -17.66 10.32
N PHE A 94 -3.37 -17.87 9.04
CA PHE A 94 -1.98 -18.02 8.60
C PHE A 94 -1.77 -17.43 7.21
N LEU A 95 -0.54 -17.09 6.91
CA LEU A 95 -0.03 -16.78 5.58
C LEU A 95 1.33 -17.43 5.43
N SER A 96 1.57 -18.05 4.29
CA SER A 96 2.87 -18.54 3.83
C SER A 96 3.16 -17.97 2.45
N SER A 97 4.40 -17.57 2.23
CA SER A 97 4.93 -17.09 0.95
C SER A 97 6.23 -17.83 0.65
N GLU A 98 6.12 -18.97 -0.01
CA GLU A 98 7.25 -19.85 -0.38
C GLU A 98 7.26 -20.09 -1.89
N ASP A 99 8.43 -20.09 -2.49
CA ASP A 99 8.63 -20.44 -3.90
C ASP A 99 7.63 -19.78 -4.87
N ASP A 100 7.43 -18.46 -4.70
CA ASP A 100 6.46 -17.66 -5.46
C ASP A 100 4.98 -18.04 -5.22
N GLN A 101 4.70 -18.92 -4.27
CA GLN A 101 3.34 -19.20 -3.83
C GLN A 101 3.00 -18.35 -2.61
N LEU A 102 1.88 -17.68 -2.67
CA LEU A 102 1.27 -16.95 -1.57
C LEU A 102 -0.04 -17.63 -1.21
N GLN A 103 -0.05 -18.33 -0.09
CA GLN A 103 -1.23 -19.04 0.38
C GLN A 103 -1.54 -18.69 1.82
N GLY A 104 -2.82 -18.77 2.17
CA GLY A 104 -3.20 -18.52 3.53
C GLY A 104 -4.69 -18.58 3.77
N ARG A 105 -5.02 -18.26 5.00
CA ARG A 105 -6.39 -18.10 5.46
C ARG A 105 -6.45 -17.09 6.59
N ILE A 106 -7.60 -16.47 6.72
CA ILE A 106 -7.93 -15.59 7.83
C ILE A 106 -9.26 -16.03 8.44
N PHE A 107 -9.30 -16.09 9.75
CA PHE A 107 -10.50 -16.34 10.51
C PHE A 107 -10.85 -15.12 11.34
N THR A 108 -12.12 -14.76 11.29
CA THR A 108 -12.76 -13.83 12.21
C THR A 108 -13.92 -14.54 12.91
N ALA A 109 -14.53 -13.90 13.89
CA ALA A 109 -15.66 -14.51 14.63
C ALA A 109 -16.84 -14.91 13.72
N SER A 110 -17.01 -14.26 12.58
CA SER A 110 -18.17 -14.43 11.70
C SER A 110 -17.82 -14.81 10.26
N SER A 111 -16.56 -14.80 9.89
CA SER A 111 -16.17 -14.90 8.49
C SER A 111 -14.81 -15.56 8.32
N MET A 112 -14.60 -16.10 7.12
CA MET A 112 -13.34 -16.72 6.73
C MET A 112 -12.97 -16.26 5.31
N ALA A 113 -11.67 -16.10 5.08
CA ALA A 113 -11.12 -16.03 3.73
C ALA A 113 -9.97 -17.01 3.56
N THR A 114 -9.82 -17.52 2.34
CA THR A 114 -8.70 -18.36 1.92
C THR A 114 -8.16 -17.87 0.61
N TRP A 115 -6.88 -18.05 0.37
CA TRP A 115 -6.26 -17.72 -0.91
C TRP A 115 -5.14 -18.69 -1.25
N ARG A 116 -4.97 -18.87 -2.54
CA ARG A 116 -3.84 -19.57 -3.14
C ARG A 116 -3.46 -18.86 -4.43
N LEU A 117 -2.37 -18.14 -4.39
CA LEU A 117 -1.87 -17.31 -5.48
C LEU A 117 -0.44 -17.74 -5.81
N ARG A 118 -0.12 -17.81 -7.09
CA ARG A 118 1.24 -17.96 -7.59
C ARG A 118 1.70 -16.66 -8.21
N ALA A 119 2.79 -16.13 -7.69
CA ALA A 119 3.39 -14.90 -8.18
C ALA A 119 4.35 -15.18 -9.35
N SER A 120 4.37 -14.26 -10.30
CA SER A 120 5.39 -14.18 -11.33
C SER A 120 5.78 -12.73 -11.49
N SER A 121 7.06 -12.43 -11.30
CA SER A 121 7.57 -11.07 -11.42
C SER A 121 8.59 -11.01 -12.55
N PRO A 122 8.27 -10.32 -13.63
CA PRO A 122 9.14 -10.26 -14.81
C PRO A 122 10.37 -9.37 -14.60
N VAL A 123 10.38 -8.61 -13.51
CA VAL A 123 11.41 -7.61 -13.23
C VAL A 123 11.86 -7.67 -11.78
N GLU A 124 13.09 -7.24 -11.54
CA GLU A 124 13.65 -7.09 -10.19
C GLU A 124 12.92 -5.98 -9.41
N PRO A 125 12.85 -6.11 -8.08
CA PRO A 125 12.27 -5.08 -7.24
C PRO A 125 13.09 -3.81 -7.22
N GLU A 126 12.42 -2.67 -7.29
CA GLU A 126 13.00 -1.34 -7.14
C GLU A 126 12.88 -0.87 -5.70
N SER A 127 13.88 -0.14 -5.22
CA SER A 127 13.91 0.35 -3.85
C SER A 127 14.33 1.81 -3.78
N ILE A 128 13.60 2.58 -2.96
CA ILE A 128 13.95 3.94 -2.58
C ILE A 128 14.15 3.96 -1.07
N LEU A 129 15.30 4.47 -0.64
CA LEU A 129 15.67 4.55 0.76
C LEU A 129 15.74 6.01 1.20
N TRP A 130 15.32 6.27 2.43
CA TRP A 130 15.51 7.55 3.12
C TRP A 130 15.99 7.30 4.56
N PRO A 131 16.51 8.29 5.28
CA PRO A 131 17.15 8.06 6.58
C PRO A 131 16.30 7.34 7.63
N SER A 132 14.99 7.44 7.55
CA SER A 132 14.07 6.85 8.53
C SER A 132 13.24 5.68 8.00
N GLY A 133 13.45 5.24 6.76
CA GLY A 133 12.66 4.16 6.18
C GLY A 133 12.95 3.88 4.71
N GLY A 134 12.01 3.24 4.04
CA GLY A 134 12.11 2.91 2.63
C GLY A 134 10.80 2.46 2.01
N LEU A 135 10.79 2.47 0.69
CA LEU A 135 9.77 1.90 -0.18
C LEU A 135 10.44 0.91 -1.11
N ARG A 136 9.89 -0.27 -1.23
CA ARG A 136 10.28 -1.28 -2.20
C ARG A 136 9.05 -1.71 -2.98
N CYS A 137 9.15 -1.80 -4.28
CA CYS A 137 8.04 -2.21 -5.13
C CYS A 137 8.52 -3.14 -6.24
N GLN A 138 7.65 -4.07 -6.61
CA GLN A 138 7.91 -5.04 -7.65
C GLN A 138 6.62 -5.32 -8.42
N PRO A 139 6.56 -4.99 -9.71
CA PRO A 139 5.46 -5.42 -10.56
C PRO A 139 5.33 -6.93 -10.55
N THR A 140 4.12 -7.42 -10.36
CA THR A 140 3.86 -8.83 -10.14
C THR A 140 2.57 -9.24 -10.85
N GLN A 141 2.58 -10.41 -11.43
CA GLN A 141 1.39 -11.10 -11.90
C GLN A 141 1.05 -12.21 -10.91
N TRP A 142 -0.22 -12.37 -10.62
CA TRP A 142 -0.73 -13.37 -9.70
C TRP A 142 -1.69 -14.28 -10.44
N LEU A 143 -1.46 -15.58 -10.38
CA LEU A 143 -2.39 -16.59 -10.90
C LEU A 143 -2.94 -17.38 -9.72
N GLY A 144 -4.26 -17.46 -9.59
CA GLY A 144 -4.88 -18.25 -8.54
C GLY A 144 -6.27 -17.82 -8.17
N GLU A 145 -6.61 -18.07 -6.91
CA GLU A 145 -7.97 -17.91 -6.38
C GLU A 145 -7.96 -17.31 -4.97
N LEU A 146 -9.00 -16.57 -4.68
CA LEU A 146 -9.33 -16.07 -3.35
C LEU A 146 -10.82 -16.24 -3.10
N ASP A 147 -11.14 -16.79 -1.94
CA ASP A 147 -12.51 -16.95 -1.45
C ASP A 147 -12.66 -16.19 -0.13
N ALA A 148 -13.68 -15.38 -0.01
CA ALA A 148 -13.96 -14.66 1.23
C ALA A 148 -15.47 -14.50 1.43
N SER A 149 -15.99 -15.04 2.53
CA SER A 149 -17.39 -14.86 2.96
C SER A 149 -18.42 -15.12 1.83
N GLY A 150 -18.20 -16.16 1.02
CA GLY A 150 -19.08 -16.54 -0.08
C GLY A 150 -18.83 -15.78 -1.39
N HIS A 151 -17.82 -14.94 -1.45
CA HIS A 151 -17.33 -14.29 -2.67
C HIS A 151 -16.05 -14.96 -3.12
N SER A 152 -15.98 -15.39 -4.37
CA SER A 152 -14.81 -16.01 -4.96
C SER A 152 -14.36 -15.21 -6.18
N ILE A 153 -13.05 -15.00 -6.27
CA ILE A 153 -12.40 -14.47 -7.46
C ILE A 153 -11.28 -15.40 -7.87
N SER A 154 -11.12 -15.61 -9.16
CA SER A 154 -10.06 -16.46 -9.70
C SER A 154 -9.62 -15.98 -11.05
N GLY A 155 -8.34 -16.12 -11.36
CA GLY A 155 -7.80 -15.72 -12.65
C GLY A 155 -6.37 -15.25 -12.60
N LEU A 156 -6.02 -14.45 -13.61
CA LEU A 156 -4.75 -13.74 -13.72
C LEU A 156 -4.94 -12.29 -13.31
N PHE A 157 -4.27 -11.91 -12.23
CA PHE A 157 -4.27 -10.56 -11.71
C PHE A 157 -2.94 -9.87 -12.03
N VAL A 158 -2.99 -8.64 -12.45
CA VAL A 158 -1.82 -7.80 -12.66
C VAL A 158 -1.75 -6.77 -11.53
N GLY A 159 -0.60 -6.66 -10.92
CA GLY A 159 -0.48 -5.82 -9.74
C GLY A 159 0.95 -5.52 -9.33
N THR A 160 1.11 -5.30 -8.05
CA THR A 160 2.40 -4.92 -7.47
C THR A 160 2.54 -5.52 -6.08
N ARG A 161 3.74 -6.00 -5.78
CA ARG A 161 4.18 -6.29 -4.41
C ARG A 161 4.89 -5.06 -3.88
N ILE A 162 4.49 -4.58 -2.71
CA ILE A 162 5.03 -3.38 -2.10
C ILE A 162 5.44 -3.68 -0.67
N GLN A 163 6.59 -3.18 -0.27
CA GLN A 163 7.00 -3.08 1.12
C GLN A 163 7.34 -1.64 1.42
N PHE A 164 6.82 -1.10 2.51
CA PHE A 164 7.25 0.19 3.03
C PHE A 164 7.43 0.08 4.54
N TRP A 165 8.49 0.71 5.02
CA TRP A 165 8.89 0.64 6.42
C TRP A 165 9.45 1.96 6.90
N GLY A 166 9.46 2.14 8.22
CA GLY A 166 10.03 3.33 8.83
C GLY A 166 10.12 3.23 10.34
N ARG A 167 10.91 4.13 10.92
CA ARG A 167 11.07 4.24 12.38
C ARG A 167 9.89 4.95 13.04
N ILE A 168 9.21 5.80 12.32
CA ILE A 168 8.08 6.61 12.81
C ILE A 168 6.90 6.28 11.92
N ALA A 169 5.81 5.81 12.52
CA ALA A 169 4.57 5.61 11.79
C ALA A 169 4.05 6.94 11.27
N PRO A 170 3.68 7.04 9.99
CA PRO A 170 3.17 8.28 9.42
C PRO A 170 1.83 8.65 10.07
N ILE A 171 1.64 9.92 10.36
CA ILE A 171 0.33 10.45 10.81
C ILE A 171 -0.65 10.51 9.64
N GLY A 172 -0.14 10.74 8.45
CA GLY A 172 -0.87 10.64 7.21
C GLY A 172 0.01 10.02 6.12
N MET A 173 -0.60 9.29 5.22
CA MET A 173 0.09 8.63 4.12
C MET A 173 -0.83 8.49 2.93
N ALA A 174 -0.25 8.55 1.74
CA ALA A 174 -0.86 8.07 0.52
C ALA A 174 0.08 7.07 -0.16
N LEU A 175 -0.47 5.97 -0.66
CA LEU A 175 0.23 5.00 -1.49
C LEU A 175 -0.59 4.77 -2.75
N LEU A 176 0.07 4.90 -3.88
CA LEU A 176 -0.49 4.70 -5.21
C LEU A 176 0.27 3.59 -5.91
N SER A 177 -0.46 2.68 -6.54
CA SER A 177 0.13 1.68 -7.43
C SER A 177 -0.70 1.51 -8.69
N VAL A 178 -0.05 1.65 -9.83
CA VAL A 178 -0.64 1.54 -11.16
C VAL A 178 0.19 0.57 -11.98
N PRO A 179 -0.21 -0.69 -12.05
CA PRO A 179 0.57 -1.72 -12.73
C PRO A 179 0.51 -1.62 -14.27
N ARG A 180 -0.41 -0.82 -14.81
CA ARG A 180 -0.61 -0.60 -16.25
C ARG A 180 -1.06 0.85 -16.47
N LEU A 181 -0.14 1.77 -16.37
CA LEU A 181 -0.44 3.20 -16.54
C LEU A 181 -0.75 3.53 -18.01
N GLY A 182 -1.88 4.19 -18.23
CA GLY A 182 -2.40 4.43 -19.59
C GLY A 182 -2.85 3.16 -20.33
N GLY A 183 -3.08 2.05 -19.59
CA GLY A 183 -3.42 0.75 -20.17
C GLY A 183 -2.22 -0.05 -20.69
N ASP A 184 -1.02 0.54 -20.70
CA ASP A 184 0.20 -0.09 -21.18
C ASP A 184 0.87 -0.93 -20.09
N ALA A 185 1.09 -2.22 -20.36
CA ALA A 185 1.76 -3.13 -19.43
C ALA A 185 3.25 -2.78 -19.19
N GLN A 186 3.85 -2.00 -20.08
CA GLN A 186 5.23 -1.55 -19.96
C GLN A 186 5.37 -0.25 -19.18
N VAL A 187 4.26 0.41 -18.84
CA VAL A 187 4.27 1.64 -18.05
C VAL A 187 3.65 1.39 -16.69
N GLN A 188 4.44 1.59 -15.65
CA GLN A 188 4.06 1.25 -14.28
C GLN A 188 4.48 2.36 -13.33
N LEU A 189 3.63 2.68 -12.36
CA LEU A 189 3.92 3.68 -11.34
C LEU A 189 3.62 3.13 -9.95
N THR A 190 4.57 3.28 -9.05
CA THR A 190 4.34 3.16 -7.60
C THR A 190 4.87 4.43 -6.94
N ALA A 191 4.03 5.08 -6.16
CA ALA A 191 4.38 6.31 -5.47
C ALA A 191 3.80 6.33 -4.05
N MET A 192 4.52 6.96 -3.13
CA MET A 192 4.13 7.11 -1.74
C MET A 192 4.41 8.53 -1.26
N GLY A 193 3.45 9.09 -0.52
CA GLY A 193 3.63 10.33 0.22
C GLY A 193 3.41 10.08 1.71
N GLN A 194 4.29 10.65 2.55
CA GLN A 194 4.14 10.66 4.00
C GLN A 194 3.93 12.09 4.49
N PHE A 195 3.01 12.25 5.42
CA PHE A 195 2.62 13.54 5.97
C PHE A 195 2.94 13.59 7.45
N ALA A 196 3.63 14.65 7.89
CA ALA A 196 3.77 14.95 9.30
C ALA A 196 2.80 16.08 9.67
N GLY A 197 2.15 15.92 10.80
CA GLY A 197 1.28 16.94 11.35
C GLY A 197 -0.05 16.36 11.83
N ARG A 198 -0.70 17.03 12.76
CA ARG A 198 -2.04 16.67 13.21
C ARG A 198 -3.02 16.91 12.05
N ALA A 199 -3.84 15.90 11.76
CA ALA A 199 -4.93 16.03 10.82
C ALA A 199 -5.82 17.24 11.19
N GLY A 200 -6.06 18.10 10.24
CA GLY A 200 -7.05 19.16 10.36
C GLY A 200 -6.66 20.53 9.82
N ALA A 201 -5.53 21.08 10.16
CA ALA A 201 -5.18 22.44 9.75
C ALA A 201 -3.83 22.60 9.06
N LEU A 202 -3.02 21.55 9.03
CA LEU A 202 -1.64 21.56 8.54
C LEU A 202 -1.35 20.43 7.55
N SER A 203 -2.37 19.94 6.88
CA SER A 203 -2.32 18.88 5.86
C SER A 203 -1.43 19.23 4.66
N GLU A 204 -0.88 20.41 4.58
CA GLU A 204 -0.17 20.92 3.42
C GLU A 204 1.35 20.75 3.49
N ARG A 205 1.92 20.34 4.60
CA ARG A 205 3.37 20.13 4.70
C ARG A 205 3.70 18.65 4.65
N LEU A 206 3.94 18.19 3.45
CA LEU A 206 4.58 16.91 3.22
C LEU A 206 5.95 16.85 3.85
N ASN A 207 6.20 15.74 4.52
CA ASN A 207 7.57 15.39 4.88
C ASN A 207 8.32 14.77 3.70
N GLY A 208 7.63 14.25 2.71
CA GLY A 208 8.20 13.77 1.47
C GLY A 208 7.28 12.89 0.65
N SER A 209 7.50 12.91 -0.65
CA SER A 209 6.93 11.94 -1.58
C SER A 209 8.04 11.30 -2.39
N VAL A 210 7.90 10.01 -2.61
CA VAL A 210 8.83 9.20 -3.39
C VAL A 210 8.05 8.38 -4.40
N GLY A 211 8.72 7.92 -5.46
CA GLY A 211 8.08 7.06 -6.44
C GLY A 211 9.04 6.46 -7.45
N VAL A 212 8.57 5.40 -8.08
CA VAL A 212 9.22 4.73 -9.19
C VAL A 212 8.26 4.72 -10.36
N LEU A 213 8.68 5.29 -11.47
CA LEU A 213 7.99 5.20 -12.76
C LEU A 213 8.85 4.37 -13.69
N ARG A 214 8.29 3.32 -14.26
CA ARG A 214 8.91 2.50 -15.29
C ARG A 214 8.19 2.75 -16.61
N VAL A 215 8.96 2.99 -17.68
CA VAL A 215 8.47 3.17 -19.03
C VAL A 215 9.32 2.30 -19.95
N GLY A 216 8.80 1.15 -20.36
CA GLY A 216 9.56 0.15 -21.11
C GLY A 216 10.74 -0.37 -20.30
N HIS A 217 11.94 -0.10 -20.79
CA HIS A 217 13.20 -0.47 -20.12
C HIS A 217 13.78 0.62 -19.23
N GLU A 218 13.21 1.82 -19.27
CA GLU A 218 13.67 2.94 -18.46
C GLU A 218 12.97 2.96 -17.10
N THR A 219 13.74 3.25 -16.05
CA THR A 219 13.22 3.41 -14.70
C THR A 219 13.61 4.78 -14.17
N TYR A 220 12.62 5.54 -13.75
CA TYR A 220 12.77 6.86 -13.16
C TYR A 220 12.54 6.76 -11.65
N HIS A 221 13.56 7.10 -10.86
CA HIS A 221 13.48 7.16 -9.41
C HIS A 221 13.24 8.60 -8.98
N PHE A 222 12.13 8.84 -8.31
CA PHE A 222 11.78 10.12 -7.68
C PHE A 222 12.04 10.00 -6.19
N ASP A 223 13.32 10.12 -5.82
CA ASP A 223 13.86 9.86 -4.49
C ASP A 223 14.36 11.12 -3.80
N ARG A 224 14.25 12.29 -4.43
CA ARG A 224 14.69 13.54 -3.86
C ARG A 224 13.69 14.03 -2.83
N TRP A 225 13.86 13.47 -1.68
CA TRP A 225 13.18 13.83 -0.45
C TRP A 225 13.48 15.26 0.02
N TRP A 226 14.64 15.79 -0.34
CA TRP A 226 15.13 17.07 0.10
C TRP A 226 15.52 17.94 -1.08
N PRO A 227 14.71 18.89 -1.45
CA PRO A 227 15.21 19.98 -2.27
C PRO A 227 15.49 21.19 -1.39
N ALA A 228 16.72 21.61 -1.36
CA ALA A 228 16.97 23.01 -1.10
C ALA A 228 16.13 23.83 -2.10
N GLY A 229 14.98 24.33 -1.68
CA GLY A 229 14.19 25.30 -2.40
C GLY A 229 13.05 24.83 -3.32
N ALA A 230 12.80 23.56 -3.52
CA ALA A 230 11.60 23.13 -4.27
C ALA A 230 10.58 22.49 -3.31
N LEU A 231 9.50 23.15 -3.06
CA LEU A 231 8.35 22.65 -2.35
C LEU A 231 7.74 21.53 -3.21
N ALA A 232 8.00 20.30 -2.85
CA ALA A 232 7.15 19.21 -3.29
C ALA A 232 5.75 19.54 -2.76
N SER A 233 4.91 20.09 -3.61
CA SER A 233 3.55 20.37 -3.24
C SER A 233 2.81 19.04 -3.24
N ALA A 234 2.28 18.63 -2.12
CA ALA A 234 1.33 17.55 -2.13
C ALA A 234 0.20 17.86 -1.17
N ARG A 235 -0.96 17.44 -1.58
CA ARG A 235 -2.19 17.56 -0.85
C ARG A 235 -2.84 16.20 -0.75
N LEU A 236 -3.14 15.80 0.45
CA LEU A 236 -3.94 14.62 0.74
C LEU A 236 -5.24 15.06 1.40
N ASP A 237 -6.36 14.70 0.79
CA ASP A 237 -7.63 14.62 1.48
C ASP A 237 -8.05 13.14 1.64
N ALA A 238 -9.24 12.92 2.20
CA ALA A 238 -9.68 11.55 2.51
C ALA A 238 -9.71 10.59 1.30
N TYR A 239 -9.87 11.11 0.09
CA TYR A 239 -10.13 10.34 -1.12
C TYR A 239 -9.28 10.76 -2.31
N ARG A 240 -8.46 11.78 -2.17
CA ARG A 240 -7.68 12.34 -3.25
C ARG A 240 -6.27 12.68 -2.82
N TRP A 241 -5.31 12.30 -3.62
CA TRP A 241 -3.91 12.65 -3.43
C TRP A 241 -3.37 13.37 -4.68
N MET A 242 -2.75 14.50 -4.45
CA MET A 242 -2.01 15.25 -5.47
C MET A 242 -0.58 15.40 -5.01
N ALA A 243 0.37 15.16 -5.88
CA ALA A 243 1.78 15.32 -5.56
C ALA A 243 2.63 15.71 -6.76
N THR A 244 3.72 16.39 -6.46
CA THR A 244 4.82 16.62 -7.39
C THR A 244 6.07 15.95 -6.82
N LEU A 245 6.62 15.00 -7.55
CA LEU A 245 7.82 14.25 -7.18
C LEU A 245 8.99 14.70 -8.04
N PHE A 246 10.19 14.66 -7.49
CA PHE A 246 11.40 15.11 -8.18
C PHE A 246 12.49 14.04 -8.19
N SER A 247 13.18 13.97 -9.32
CA SER A 247 14.49 13.31 -9.46
C SER A 247 15.57 14.34 -9.78
N ALA A 248 16.77 13.88 -10.12
CA ALA A 248 17.83 14.75 -10.59
C ALA A 248 17.47 15.49 -11.88
N THR A 249 16.79 14.80 -12.77
CA THR A 249 16.57 15.17 -14.19
C THR A 249 15.12 15.36 -14.55
N HIS A 250 14.18 14.87 -13.75
CA HIS A 250 12.76 14.85 -14.07
C HIS A 250 11.89 15.35 -12.91
N ARG A 251 10.69 15.78 -13.27
CA ARG A 251 9.58 16.09 -12.38
C ARG A 251 8.37 15.24 -12.78
N LEU A 252 7.72 14.63 -11.82
CA LEU A 252 6.47 13.89 -11.99
C LEU A 252 5.36 14.58 -11.24
N GLU A 253 4.29 14.93 -11.93
CA GLU A 253 3.07 15.44 -11.33
C GLU A 253 2.01 14.35 -11.38
N LEU A 254 1.36 14.09 -10.26
CA LEU A 254 0.30 13.10 -10.17
C LEU A 254 -0.92 13.64 -9.44
N VAL A 255 -2.07 13.21 -9.92
CA VAL A 255 -3.37 13.36 -9.27
C VAL A 255 -4.01 12.00 -9.23
N ALA A 256 -4.24 11.47 -8.04
CA ALA A 256 -4.99 10.24 -7.82
C ALA A 256 -6.30 10.60 -7.10
N ASP A 257 -7.43 10.27 -7.72
CA ASP A 257 -8.76 10.58 -7.21
C ASP A 257 -9.55 9.27 -7.07
N GLY A 258 -9.83 8.88 -5.85
CA GLY A 258 -10.61 7.69 -5.55
C GLY A 258 -12.12 7.89 -5.70
N GLY A 259 -12.55 9.09 -6.08
CA GLY A 259 -13.93 9.38 -6.35
C GLY A 259 -14.83 9.42 -5.12
N ASN A 260 -16.12 9.55 -5.37
CA ASN A 260 -17.13 9.60 -4.32
C ASN A 260 -17.33 8.21 -3.68
N PRO A 261 -17.16 8.05 -2.35
CA PRO A 261 -17.31 6.77 -1.68
C PRO A 261 -18.74 6.18 -1.73
N ARG A 262 -19.73 6.94 -2.20
CA ARG A 262 -21.07 6.42 -2.45
C ARG A 262 -21.19 5.66 -3.76
N ILE A 263 -20.23 5.83 -4.66
CA ILE A 263 -20.23 5.25 -6.01
C ILE A 263 -19.01 4.33 -6.16
N THR A 264 -17.84 4.80 -5.77
CA THR A 264 -16.60 4.03 -5.85
C THR A 264 -16.48 3.12 -4.64
N PRO A 265 -16.14 1.84 -4.82
CA PRO A 265 -15.91 0.92 -3.71
C PRO A 265 -14.68 1.33 -2.90
N TRP A 266 -14.91 1.93 -1.76
CA TRP A 266 -13.89 2.21 -0.76
C TRP A 266 -14.02 1.25 0.41
N GLN A 267 -12.89 0.82 0.92
CA GLN A 267 -12.80 0.07 2.16
C GLN A 267 -12.14 0.91 3.22
N GLY A 268 -12.64 0.81 4.44
CA GLY A 268 -12.10 1.52 5.58
C GLY A 268 -11.70 0.57 6.70
N LEU A 269 -10.52 0.78 7.26
CA LEU A 269 -10.02 0.12 8.45
C LEU A 269 -9.65 1.16 9.48
N VAL A 270 -10.07 0.94 10.72
CA VAL A 270 -9.55 1.71 11.83
C VAL A 270 -8.19 1.14 12.22
N ASP A 271 -7.18 1.97 12.14
CA ASP A 271 -5.83 1.68 12.58
C ASP A 271 -5.47 2.53 13.81
N HIS A 272 -4.40 2.16 14.49
CA HIS A 272 -3.86 2.92 15.59
C HIS A 272 -2.36 3.08 15.40
N THR A 273 -1.85 4.29 15.67
CA THR A 273 -0.41 4.49 15.72
C THR A 273 0.20 3.75 16.91
N PRO A 274 1.53 3.57 16.95
CA PRO A 274 2.21 3.05 18.13
C PRO A 274 1.86 3.81 19.42
N GLU A 275 1.57 5.10 19.31
CA GLU A 275 1.19 5.97 20.43
C GLU A 275 -0.29 5.87 20.78
N GLY A 276 -1.06 5.04 20.07
CA GLY A 276 -2.48 4.80 20.32
C GLY A 276 -3.43 5.81 19.67
N LEU A 277 -2.93 6.67 18.78
CA LEU A 277 -3.79 7.58 18.02
C LEU A 277 -4.58 6.80 16.99
N ARG A 278 -5.88 7.04 16.95
CA ARG A 278 -6.77 6.42 15.97
C ARG A 278 -6.55 7.03 14.59
N GLN A 279 -6.42 6.16 13.59
CA GLN A 279 -6.27 6.52 12.19
C GLN A 279 -7.27 5.75 11.35
N LEU A 280 -7.67 6.30 10.22
CA LEU A 280 -8.52 5.63 9.26
C LEU A 280 -7.72 5.35 7.99
N LEU A 281 -7.46 4.08 7.76
CA LEU A 281 -6.93 3.56 6.51
C LEU A 281 -8.08 3.38 5.53
N ARG A 282 -7.98 4.00 4.36
CA ARG A 282 -8.93 3.85 3.26
C ARG A 282 -8.22 3.29 2.05
N VAL A 283 -8.89 2.36 1.37
CA VAL A 283 -8.33 1.68 0.20
C VAL A 283 -9.39 1.59 -0.89
N THR A 284 -8.98 1.87 -2.12
CA THR A 284 -9.75 1.54 -3.33
C THR A 284 -8.81 1.01 -4.41
N ALA A 285 -9.33 0.11 -5.24
CA ALA A 285 -8.65 -0.39 -6.44
C ALA A 285 -9.06 0.38 -7.71
N TYR A 286 -9.94 1.37 -7.58
CA TYR A 286 -10.62 2.04 -8.69
C TYR A 286 -10.44 3.56 -8.68
N ALA A 287 -9.28 4.03 -8.22
CA ALA A 287 -8.96 5.43 -8.31
C ALA A 287 -8.69 5.83 -9.76
N THR A 288 -9.17 6.99 -10.16
CA THR A 288 -8.72 7.62 -11.39
C THR A 288 -7.38 8.30 -11.17
N ILE A 289 -6.53 8.27 -12.16
CA ILE A 289 -5.21 8.88 -12.07
C ILE A 289 -4.87 9.68 -13.31
N HIS A 290 -4.22 10.80 -13.09
CA HIS A 290 -3.59 11.62 -14.11
C HIS A 290 -2.13 11.86 -13.74
N VAL A 291 -1.22 11.49 -14.62
CA VAL A 291 0.24 11.57 -14.42
C VAL A 291 0.87 12.32 -15.57
N ARG A 292 1.77 13.26 -15.27
CA ARG A 292 2.55 14.00 -16.24
C ARG A 292 4.04 13.95 -15.88
N LEU A 293 4.86 13.53 -16.82
CA LEU A 293 6.32 13.50 -16.69
C LEU A 293 6.91 14.71 -17.43
N PHE A 294 7.80 15.42 -16.77
CA PHE A 294 8.51 16.58 -17.33
C PHE A 294 10.02 16.39 -17.22
N ALA A 295 10.78 16.92 -18.17
CA ALA A 295 12.17 17.23 -17.91
C ALA A 295 12.26 18.32 -16.83
N ARG A 296 13.32 18.26 -16.02
CA ARG A 296 13.52 19.28 -14.97
C ARG A 296 13.68 20.66 -15.59
N GLY A 297 12.88 21.62 -15.10
CA GLY A 297 12.87 23.00 -15.63
C GLY A 297 12.04 23.22 -16.89
N SER A 298 11.38 22.15 -17.40
CA SER A 298 10.43 22.28 -18.51
C SER A 298 9.00 22.47 -18.00
N ASP A 299 8.22 23.29 -18.69
CA ASP A 299 6.78 23.46 -18.46
C ASP A 299 5.94 22.60 -19.42
N ALA A 300 6.56 22.05 -20.47
CA ALA A 300 5.89 21.11 -21.36
C ALA A 300 6.13 19.67 -20.88
N PRO A 301 5.07 18.85 -20.75
CA PRO A 301 5.22 17.46 -20.37
C PRO A 301 5.89 16.68 -21.51
N LEU A 302 6.80 15.79 -21.16
CA LEU A 302 7.39 14.80 -22.06
C LEU A 302 6.36 13.71 -22.39
N GLN A 303 5.60 13.31 -21.36
CA GLN A 303 4.58 12.26 -21.47
C GLN A 303 3.44 12.55 -20.48
N GLU A 304 2.26 12.10 -20.85
CA GLU A 304 1.05 12.22 -20.06
C GLU A 304 0.24 10.93 -20.14
N TRP A 305 -0.25 10.46 -19.00
CA TRP A 305 -1.08 9.25 -18.90
C TRP A 305 -2.30 9.50 -18.02
N ARG A 306 -3.36 8.77 -18.36
CA ARG A 306 -4.59 8.70 -17.56
C ARG A 306 -5.01 7.26 -17.38
N ASN A 307 -5.54 6.94 -16.23
CA ASN A 307 -6.05 5.62 -15.90
C ASN A 307 -7.34 5.75 -15.09
N GLU A 308 -8.25 4.81 -15.29
CA GLU A 308 -9.53 4.75 -14.56
C GLU A 308 -9.52 3.69 -13.45
N SER A 309 -8.43 2.93 -13.32
CA SER A 309 -8.27 1.90 -12.30
C SER A 309 -6.85 1.94 -11.76
N ALA A 310 -6.71 2.44 -10.54
CA ALA A 310 -5.46 2.45 -9.80
C ALA A 310 -5.73 2.08 -8.33
N PHE A 311 -4.78 1.39 -7.73
CA PHE A 311 -4.80 1.15 -6.29
C PHE A 311 -4.38 2.43 -5.58
N LEU A 312 -5.27 2.95 -4.75
CA LEU A 312 -5.01 4.09 -3.88
C LEU A 312 -5.31 3.71 -2.44
N MET A 313 -4.32 3.85 -1.59
CA MET A 313 -4.44 3.73 -0.15
C MET A 313 -4.15 5.08 0.48
N THR A 314 -5.03 5.53 1.37
CA THR A 314 -4.83 6.75 2.15
C THR A 314 -4.95 6.45 3.64
N LEU A 315 -4.04 6.99 4.42
CA LEU A 315 -4.07 6.94 5.87
C LEU A 315 -4.17 8.38 6.38
N ALA A 316 -5.19 8.66 7.16
CA ALA A 316 -5.37 9.98 7.77
C ALA A 316 -5.86 9.83 9.20
N GLY A 317 -5.58 10.82 10.03
CA GLY A 317 -6.14 10.88 11.38
C GLY A 317 -7.68 10.85 11.32
N ASP A 318 -8.28 10.30 12.36
CA ASP A 318 -9.74 10.21 12.49
C ASP A 318 -10.33 11.62 12.60
N THR A 319 -10.96 12.09 11.53
CA THR A 319 -11.79 13.28 11.56
C THR A 319 -13.22 12.83 11.83
N PRO A 320 -13.84 13.23 12.94
CA PRO A 320 -15.12 12.69 13.39
C PRO A 320 -16.31 12.93 12.44
N ASN A 321 -16.14 13.65 11.35
CA ASN A 321 -17.21 14.07 10.45
C ASN A 321 -17.14 13.49 9.02
N LEU A 322 -16.26 12.53 8.74
CA LEU A 322 -16.25 11.91 7.43
C LEU A 322 -17.18 10.70 7.42
N PRO A 323 -18.13 10.60 6.45
CA PRO A 323 -18.97 9.42 6.33
C PRO A 323 -18.08 8.20 6.08
N LEU A 324 -18.13 7.27 7.00
CA LEU A 324 -17.50 5.98 6.86
C LEU A 324 -18.30 5.23 5.80
N GLY A 325 -17.64 4.82 4.71
CA GLY A 325 -18.10 3.67 3.95
C GLY A 325 -18.22 2.46 4.90
N PRO A 326 -18.72 1.30 4.47
CA PRO A 326 -18.88 0.15 5.34
C PRO A 326 -17.55 -0.13 6.06
N VAL A 327 -17.53 0.16 7.36
CA VAL A 327 -16.40 -0.12 8.25
C VAL A 327 -16.58 -1.56 8.70
N ALA A 328 -15.57 -2.40 8.43
CA ALA A 328 -15.51 -3.68 9.10
C ALA A 328 -15.39 -3.43 10.60
N THR A 329 -16.43 -3.73 11.35
CA THR A 329 -16.37 -3.84 12.81
C THR A 329 -15.56 -5.08 13.17
N PRO A 330 -14.71 -5.01 14.19
CA PRO A 330 -13.86 -6.12 14.62
C PRO A 330 -14.67 -7.34 15.05
#